data_0ac956714f50c4a88ac8e03ec954080c
#
_entry.id   0ac956714f50c4a88ac8e03ec954080c
#
_cell.length_a   1.000
_cell.length_b   1.000
_cell.length_c   1.000
_cell.angle_alpha   90.00
_cell.angle_beta   90.00
_cell.angle_gamma   90.00
#
_symmetry.space_group_name_H-M   'P 1'
#
loop_
_entity.id
_entity.type
_entity.pdbx_description
1 polymer ?
#
loop_
_entity_poly.entity_id
_entity_poly.type
_entity_poly.pdbx_seq_one_letter_code
_entity_poly.pdbx_strand_id
1 'polypeptide(L)'
;MATTKTSEAVAPESLPADAGDTDRLDVLTIGRCGIDIYPLQVGVGLEDVESFGKFLGGSPTNVAVAAARYGHRSAVVTGVGNDPFGRFVHTEMRRLGVDDRHVVTKAAYNTPVTFCEIFPPDNFPLYFYREPSAPDLELTWEDLPLEAIRDASIFWISVTGLSKEPSRSAHHAALGTRDRRRFTIADLDYRPMFWKDKETAHREVSRILPKVTVAIGNREECEVAVGERDPERAADALLEAGVELAIVKQGLEGTLAKTRTERVEMPVTSVETKNGLGAGDAFGGAICHGLLSGWSLEKTIFAASTAGAIVSSRLECSTAMPTEPELLELMRARCDEVAPGLTDL
;
A
#
# COMPACT_ATOMS: atom_id res chain seq x y z
N MET A 1 -26.38 43.35 17.68
CA MET A 1 -25.01 43.28 17.11
C MET A 1 -24.38 41.96 17.55
N ALA A 2 -24.46 40.97 16.70
CA ALA A 2 -23.85 39.65 16.92
C ALA A 2 -22.60 39.55 16.05
N THR A 3 -21.45 39.47 16.67
CA THR A 3 -20.16 39.32 16.01
C THR A 3 -19.95 37.84 15.64
N THR A 4 -20.03 37.58 14.37
CA THR A 4 -19.63 36.28 13.75
C THR A 4 -18.10 36.15 13.83
N LYS A 5 -17.61 35.20 14.62
CA LYS A 5 -16.21 34.76 14.56
C LYS A 5 -16.09 33.80 13.40
N THR A 6 -15.40 34.19 12.33
CA THR A 6 -14.89 33.35 11.30
C THR A 6 -13.78 32.44 11.89
N SER A 7 -14.02 31.15 11.88
CA SER A 7 -13.00 30.14 12.18
C SER A 7 -12.02 30.08 10.98
N GLU A 8 -10.80 30.53 11.18
CA GLU A 8 -9.71 30.28 10.24
C GLU A 8 -9.42 28.77 10.20
N ALA A 9 -9.62 28.17 9.04
CA ALA A 9 -9.17 26.81 8.76
C ALA A 9 -7.63 26.82 8.81
N VAL A 10 -7.06 26.04 9.72
CA VAL A 10 -5.62 25.79 9.78
C VAL A 10 -5.26 24.94 8.55
N ALA A 11 -4.67 25.57 7.54
CA ALA A 11 -4.07 24.87 6.42
C ALA A 11 -3.00 23.90 6.95
N PRO A 12 -2.84 22.71 6.37
CA PRO A 12 -1.77 21.79 6.77
C PRO A 12 -0.43 22.48 6.53
N GLU A 13 0.36 22.64 7.59
CA GLU A 13 1.74 23.15 7.50
C GLU A 13 2.49 22.29 6.49
N SER A 14 2.91 22.89 5.39
CA SER A 14 3.83 22.27 4.44
C SER A 14 5.13 21.93 5.17
N LEU A 15 5.56 20.67 5.06
CA LEU A 15 6.85 20.26 5.58
C LEU A 15 7.93 21.15 4.97
N PRO A 16 8.88 21.72 5.77
CA PRO A 16 9.98 22.49 5.22
C PRO A 16 10.79 21.58 4.29
N ALA A 17 11.06 22.06 3.08
CA ALA A 17 12.02 21.44 2.19
C ALA A 17 13.41 21.57 2.84
N ASP A 18 13.82 20.52 3.56
CA ASP A 18 15.15 20.45 4.15
C ASP A 18 16.16 20.08 3.04
N ALA A 19 16.81 21.09 2.49
CA ALA A 19 17.76 20.99 1.38
C ALA A 19 19.14 20.47 1.85
N GLY A 20 19.18 19.44 2.73
CA GLY A 20 20.43 19.06 3.39
C GLY A 20 20.77 17.58 3.49
N ASP A 21 19.80 16.67 3.43
CA ASP A 21 20.09 15.24 3.60
C ASP A 21 19.71 14.45 2.33
N THR A 22 20.72 14.21 1.48
CA THR A 22 20.57 13.45 0.23
C THR A 22 20.27 11.97 0.48
N ASP A 23 20.31 11.48 1.73
CA ASP A 23 20.12 10.06 2.08
C ASP A 23 18.74 9.76 2.70
N ARG A 24 17.94 10.79 3.03
CA ARG A 24 16.61 10.64 3.61
C ARG A 24 15.61 10.09 2.58
N LEU A 25 14.92 9.04 2.95
CA LEU A 25 13.86 8.42 2.13
C LEU A 25 12.55 9.21 2.24
N ASP A 26 11.85 9.34 1.12
CA ASP A 26 10.50 9.91 1.08
C ASP A 26 9.48 8.84 1.51
N VAL A 27 9.63 7.60 1.01
CA VAL A 27 8.76 6.46 1.35
C VAL A 27 9.62 5.25 1.72
N LEU A 28 9.44 4.74 2.94
CA LEU A 28 10.00 3.48 3.37
C LEU A 28 8.87 2.51 3.68
N THR A 29 8.85 1.38 2.99
CA THR A 29 7.86 0.32 3.25
C THR A 29 8.50 -0.86 3.96
N ILE A 30 7.70 -1.66 4.69
CA ILE A 30 8.14 -2.92 5.29
C ILE A 30 7.12 -4.02 5.03
N GLY A 31 7.60 -5.20 4.66
CA GLY A 31 6.79 -6.41 4.53
C GLY A 31 7.13 -7.26 3.32
N ARG A 32 6.10 -7.82 2.66
CA ARG A 32 6.24 -8.84 1.62
C ARG A 32 6.98 -8.36 0.38
N CYS A 33 7.87 -9.25 -0.10
CA CYS A 33 8.45 -9.19 -1.43
C CYS A 33 8.47 -10.60 -2.03
N GLY A 34 8.39 -10.71 -3.34
CA GLY A 34 8.46 -12.00 -4.03
C GLY A 34 8.37 -11.86 -5.53
N ILE A 35 8.15 -12.99 -6.16
CA ILE A 35 7.98 -13.09 -7.60
C ILE A 35 6.51 -13.37 -7.90
N ASP A 36 5.89 -12.52 -8.70
CA ASP A 36 4.59 -12.78 -9.28
C ASP A 36 4.74 -13.45 -10.63
N ILE A 37 4.09 -14.60 -10.80
CA ILE A 37 4.07 -15.39 -12.03
C ILE A 37 2.67 -15.32 -12.61
N TYR A 38 2.50 -14.49 -13.62
CA TYR A 38 1.21 -14.24 -14.25
C TYR A 38 1.04 -15.02 -15.53
N PRO A 39 -0.13 -15.66 -15.74
CA PRO A 39 -0.46 -16.29 -17.00
C PRO A 39 -0.48 -15.23 -18.10
N LEU A 40 0.09 -15.56 -19.26
CA LEU A 40 -0.06 -14.72 -20.46
C LEU A 40 -1.33 -15.04 -21.24
N GLN A 41 -2.07 -16.06 -20.78
CA GLN A 41 -3.38 -16.49 -21.28
C GLN A 41 -4.45 -16.11 -20.25
N VAL A 42 -5.36 -15.22 -20.63
CA VAL A 42 -6.45 -14.72 -19.79
C VAL A 42 -7.68 -15.61 -19.94
N GLY A 43 -8.40 -15.88 -18.85
CA GLY A 43 -9.60 -16.70 -18.84
C GLY A 43 -9.33 -18.20 -18.89
N VAL A 44 -8.11 -18.62 -18.50
CA VAL A 44 -7.67 -20.04 -18.49
C VAL A 44 -7.23 -20.39 -17.07
N GLY A 45 -7.61 -21.55 -16.57
CA GLY A 45 -7.15 -22.09 -15.29
C GLY A 45 -5.65 -22.45 -15.35
N LEU A 46 -4.96 -22.39 -14.21
CA LEU A 46 -3.51 -22.62 -14.14
C LEU A 46 -3.08 -23.99 -14.68
N GLU A 47 -3.97 -25.00 -14.61
CA GLU A 47 -3.72 -26.33 -15.16
C GLU A 47 -3.57 -26.37 -16.69
N ASP A 48 -4.14 -25.37 -17.39
CA ASP A 48 -4.16 -25.27 -18.84
C ASP A 48 -3.29 -24.10 -19.37
N VAL A 49 -2.61 -23.35 -18.47
CA VAL A 49 -1.71 -22.26 -18.86
C VAL A 49 -0.39 -22.79 -19.41
N GLU A 50 -0.04 -22.39 -20.63
CA GLU A 50 1.18 -22.84 -21.32
C GLU A 50 2.36 -21.86 -21.13
N SER A 51 2.09 -20.57 -20.84
CA SER A 51 3.13 -19.54 -20.75
C SER A 51 2.88 -18.52 -19.67
N PHE A 52 3.95 -18.10 -18.99
CA PHE A 52 3.92 -17.18 -17.86
C PHE A 52 4.89 -16.02 -18.04
N GLY A 53 4.52 -14.86 -17.55
CA GLY A 53 5.40 -13.73 -17.30
C GLY A 53 5.87 -13.71 -15.86
N LYS A 54 7.13 -13.26 -15.63
CA LYS A 54 7.71 -13.10 -14.30
C LYS A 54 7.86 -11.63 -13.96
N PHE A 55 7.30 -11.23 -12.81
CA PHE A 55 7.27 -9.83 -12.34
C PHE A 55 7.71 -9.74 -10.89
N LEU A 56 8.17 -8.55 -10.47
CA LEU A 56 8.36 -8.21 -9.07
C LEU A 56 6.99 -8.05 -8.41
N GLY A 57 6.81 -8.63 -7.22
CA GLY A 57 5.56 -8.61 -6.48
C GLY A 57 5.73 -8.37 -4.98
N GLY A 58 4.61 -8.40 -4.28
CA GLY A 58 4.49 -8.09 -2.86
C GLY A 58 3.94 -6.69 -2.62
N SER A 59 2.82 -6.58 -1.88
CA SER A 59 2.08 -5.31 -1.71
C SER A 59 2.98 -4.14 -1.26
N PRO A 60 3.75 -4.20 -0.15
CA PRO A 60 4.61 -3.06 0.22
C PRO A 60 5.72 -2.78 -0.81
N THR A 61 6.18 -3.79 -1.55
CA THR A 61 7.13 -3.60 -2.65
C THR A 61 6.49 -2.85 -3.82
N ASN A 62 5.26 -3.20 -4.18
CA ASN A 62 4.51 -2.52 -5.23
C ASN A 62 4.21 -1.06 -4.86
N VAL A 63 3.90 -0.77 -3.59
CA VAL A 63 3.73 0.61 -3.08
C VAL A 63 5.02 1.41 -3.22
N ALA A 64 6.17 0.82 -2.88
CA ALA A 64 7.48 1.47 -3.05
C ALA A 64 7.79 1.75 -4.53
N VAL A 65 7.47 0.81 -5.43
CA VAL A 65 7.60 1.01 -6.88
C VAL A 65 6.69 2.14 -7.36
N ALA A 66 5.42 2.17 -6.92
CA ALA A 66 4.51 3.24 -7.28
C ALA A 66 5.03 4.61 -6.82
N ALA A 67 5.54 4.71 -5.59
CA ALA A 67 6.16 5.94 -5.09
C ALA A 67 7.39 6.35 -5.94
N ALA A 68 8.26 5.40 -6.31
CA ALA A 68 9.40 5.67 -7.19
C ALA A 68 8.96 6.18 -8.57
N ARG A 69 7.87 5.62 -9.13
CA ARG A 69 7.29 6.06 -10.42
C ARG A 69 6.78 7.50 -10.37
N TYR A 70 6.41 8.00 -9.19
CA TYR A 70 6.05 9.40 -8.95
C TYR A 70 7.25 10.30 -8.58
N GLY A 71 8.49 9.77 -8.69
CA GLY A 71 9.72 10.54 -8.46
C GLY A 71 10.17 10.61 -7.00
N HIS A 72 9.55 9.86 -6.09
CA HIS A 72 9.96 9.80 -4.68
C HIS A 72 11.10 8.82 -4.45
N ARG A 73 11.99 9.13 -3.51
CA ARG A 73 13.03 8.22 -3.03
C ARG A 73 12.39 7.17 -2.15
N SER A 74 12.27 5.94 -2.66
CA SER A 74 11.63 4.85 -1.95
C SER A 74 12.56 3.67 -1.71
N ALA A 75 12.31 2.94 -0.63
CA ALA A 75 13.00 1.71 -0.27
C ALA A 75 12.03 0.72 0.39
N VAL A 76 12.44 -0.54 0.45
CA VAL A 76 11.67 -1.62 1.10
C VAL A 76 12.54 -2.33 2.14
N VAL A 77 12.04 -2.45 3.36
CA VAL A 77 12.59 -3.37 4.36
C VAL A 77 11.93 -4.73 4.15
N THR A 78 12.68 -5.69 3.64
CA THR A 78 12.16 -7.03 3.31
C THR A 78 13.27 -8.07 3.31
N GLY A 79 12.91 -9.33 3.11
CA GLY A 79 13.84 -10.44 2.97
C GLY A 79 13.69 -11.17 1.65
N VAL A 80 14.81 -11.71 1.13
CA VAL A 80 14.86 -12.58 -0.04
C VAL A 80 15.74 -13.79 0.24
N GLY A 81 15.58 -14.86 -0.55
CA GLY A 81 16.44 -16.04 -0.50
C GLY A 81 17.79 -15.81 -1.18
N ASN A 82 18.77 -16.68 -0.88
CA ASN A 82 20.03 -16.73 -1.64
C ASN A 82 19.86 -17.56 -2.93
N ASP A 83 18.98 -17.14 -3.81
CA ASP A 83 18.57 -17.87 -5.01
C ASP A 83 18.46 -16.94 -6.24
N PRO A 84 18.21 -17.47 -7.45
CA PRO A 84 18.05 -16.66 -8.66
C PRO A 84 16.93 -15.63 -8.58
N PHE A 85 15.85 -15.91 -7.83
CA PHE A 85 14.74 -15.00 -7.65
C PHE A 85 15.08 -13.86 -6.69
N GLY A 86 15.86 -14.12 -5.63
CA GLY A 86 16.41 -13.06 -4.79
C GLY A 86 17.27 -12.07 -5.58
N ARG A 87 18.14 -12.59 -6.46
CA ARG A 87 18.93 -11.73 -7.37
C ARG A 87 18.06 -10.94 -8.35
N PHE A 88 16.99 -11.54 -8.84
CA PHE A 88 16.01 -10.84 -9.69
C PHE A 88 15.33 -9.70 -8.94
N VAL A 89 14.90 -9.92 -7.69
CA VAL A 89 14.30 -8.87 -6.85
C VAL A 89 15.20 -7.64 -6.76
N HIS A 90 16.48 -7.82 -6.39
CA HIS A 90 17.44 -6.71 -6.33
C HIS A 90 17.59 -5.99 -7.68
N THR A 91 17.72 -6.73 -8.77
CA THR A 91 17.88 -6.16 -10.11
C THR A 91 16.64 -5.37 -10.52
N GLU A 92 15.47 -5.92 -10.27
CA GLU A 92 14.20 -5.31 -10.68
C GLU A 92 13.82 -4.11 -9.84
N MET A 93 14.07 -4.15 -8.51
CA MET A 93 13.89 -2.97 -7.66
C MET A 93 14.72 -1.79 -8.18
N ARG A 94 16.02 -2.00 -8.43
CA ARG A 94 16.90 -0.95 -8.98
C ARG A 94 16.40 -0.43 -10.33
N ARG A 95 15.97 -1.34 -11.22
CA ARG A 95 15.42 -0.98 -12.54
C ARG A 95 14.16 -0.12 -12.43
N LEU A 96 13.34 -0.35 -11.40
CA LEU A 96 12.11 0.37 -11.13
C LEU A 96 12.31 1.61 -10.23
N GLY A 97 13.56 1.93 -9.86
CA GLY A 97 13.90 3.12 -9.09
C GLY A 97 13.75 2.96 -7.56
N VAL A 98 13.56 1.74 -7.06
CA VAL A 98 13.48 1.43 -5.63
C VAL A 98 14.86 1.11 -5.08
N ASP A 99 15.24 1.72 -3.97
CA ASP A 99 16.50 1.43 -3.28
C ASP A 99 16.40 0.07 -2.56
N ASP A 100 17.31 -0.83 -2.88
CA ASP A 100 17.34 -2.19 -2.36
C ASP A 100 18.30 -2.39 -1.18
N ARG A 101 18.86 -1.30 -0.60
CA ARG A 101 19.84 -1.36 0.50
C ARG A 101 19.31 -2.04 1.77
N HIS A 102 18.01 -2.07 1.98
CA HIS A 102 17.35 -2.67 3.14
C HIS A 102 16.69 -4.03 2.84
N VAL A 103 17.06 -4.64 1.72
CA VAL A 103 16.67 -6.02 1.39
C VAL A 103 17.70 -6.98 1.96
N VAL A 104 17.30 -7.79 2.95
CA VAL A 104 18.21 -8.74 3.61
C VAL A 104 18.12 -10.13 2.99
N THR A 105 19.22 -10.87 2.99
CA THR A 105 19.26 -12.25 2.51
C THR A 105 19.05 -13.22 3.67
N LYS A 106 17.98 -14.02 3.61
CA LYS A 106 17.67 -15.10 4.55
C LYS A 106 17.93 -16.45 3.85
N ALA A 107 19.19 -16.87 3.84
CA ALA A 107 19.69 -18.01 3.03
C ALA A 107 19.02 -19.36 3.35
N ALA A 108 18.35 -19.51 4.49
CA ALA A 108 17.62 -20.71 4.86
C ALA A 108 16.26 -20.86 4.15
N TYR A 109 15.79 -19.82 3.47
CA TYR A 109 14.46 -19.76 2.85
C TYR A 109 14.57 -19.36 1.40
N ASN A 110 13.64 -19.87 0.58
CA ASN A 110 13.53 -19.48 -0.82
C ASN A 110 12.80 -18.16 -0.98
N THR A 111 13.15 -17.37 -1.99
CA THR A 111 12.35 -16.21 -2.40
C THR A 111 10.94 -16.67 -2.80
N PRO A 112 9.87 -16.11 -2.22
CA PRO A 112 8.51 -16.57 -2.46
C PRO A 112 8.07 -16.34 -3.91
N VAL A 113 7.17 -17.21 -4.35
CA VAL A 113 6.54 -17.11 -5.68
C VAL A 113 5.02 -17.09 -5.48
N THR A 114 4.34 -16.24 -6.21
CA THR A 114 2.88 -16.16 -6.24
C THR A 114 2.40 -16.38 -7.66
N PHE A 115 1.53 -17.36 -7.85
CA PHE A 115 0.79 -17.52 -9.09
C PHE A 115 -0.60 -16.88 -8.96
N CYS A 116 -1.19 -16.49 -10.07
CA CYS A 116 -2.57 -16.07 -10.12
C CYS A 116 -3.28 -16.67 -11.32
N GLU A 117 -4.60 -16.71 -11.23
CA GLU A 117 -5.47 -16.87 -12.39
C GLU A 117 -6.10 -15.51 -12.72
N ILE A 118 -6.39 -15.27 -13.99
CA ILE A 118 -6.93 -14.00 -14.46
C ILE A 118 -8.24 -14.24 -15.19
N PHE A 119 -9.35 -14.05 -14.46
CA PHE A 119 -10.73 -14.16 -14.96
C PHE A 119 -11.44 -12.81 -14.80
N PRO A 120 -11.23 -11.86 -15.73
CA PRO A 120 -11.93 -10.57 -15.66
C PRO A 120 -13.45 -10.73 -15.66
N PRO A 121 -14.23 -9.82 -15.06
CA PRO A 121 -13.74 -8.51 -14.54
C PRO A 121 -13.30 -8.52 -13.07
N ASP A 122 -13.57 -9.58 -12.28
CA ASP A 122 -13.53 -9.51 -10.82
C ASP A 122 -12.99 -10.78 -10.10
N ASN A 123 -12.57 -11.80 -10.85
CA ASN A 123 -12.06 -13.03 -10.26
C ASN A 123 -10.57 -13.24 -10.56
N PHE A 124 -9.72 -13.05 -9.54
CA PHE A 124 -8.26 -13.13 -9.65
C PHE A 124 -7.68 -13.95 -8.49
N PRO A 125 -7.87 -15.29 -8.47
CA PRO A 125 -7.33 -16.15 -7.42
C PRO A 125 -5.81 -16.06 -7.33
N LEU A 126 -5.28 -16.09 -6.09
CA LEU A 126 -3.87 -16.04 -5.79
C LEU A 126 -3.42 -17.32 -5.09
N TYR A 127 -2.29 -17.88 -5.53
CA TYR A 127 -1.67 -19.09 -4.99
C TYR A 127 -0.26 -18.76 -4.52
N PHE A 128 -0.07 -18.72 -3.19
CA PHE A 128 1.19 -18.31 -2.56
C PHE A 128 2.06 -19.52 -2.24
N TYR A 129 3.27 -19.55 -2.76
CA TYR A 129 4.29 -20.55 -2.44
C TYR A 129 5.32 -19.94 -1.48
N ARG A 130 5.03 -20.03 -0.18
CA ARG A 130 5.75 -19.35 0.90
C ARG A 130 6.10 -20.29 2.07
N GLU A 131 5.96 -21.60 1.92
CA GLU A 131 6.22 -22.58 2.95
C GLU A 131 7.66 -23.12 2.90
N PRO A 132 8.24 -23.50 4.08
CA PRO A 132 7.66 -23.47 5.45
C PRO A 132 7.62 -22.08 6.05
N SER A 133 8.29 -21.10 5.49
CA SER A 133 8.24 -19.66 5.77
C SER A 133 8.81 -18.87 4.59
N ALA A 134 8.64 -17.57 4.62
CA ALA A 134 9.19 -16.67 3.60
C ALA A 134 10.23 -15.73 4.24
N PRO A 135 11.27 -15.32 3.51
CA PRO A 135 12.33 -14.45 4.02
C PRO A 135 11.84 -13.16 4.70
N ASP A 136 10.77 -12.55 4.20
CA ASP A 136 10.16 -11.35 4.80
C ASP A 136 9.47 -11.62 6.14
N LEU A 137 9.05 -12.87 6.42
CA LEU A 137 8.52 -13.29 7.71
C LEU A 137 9.62 -13.66 8.73
N GLU A 138 10.86 -13.73 8.28
CA GLU A 138 12.04 -14.03 9.11
C GLU A 138 12.85 -12.77 9.45
N LEU A 139 12.27 -11.60 9.24
CA LEU A 139 12.85 -10.33 9.69
C LEU A 139 12.85 -10.29 11.21
N THR A 140 13.99 -9.90 11.77
CA THR A 140 14.18 -9.66 13.21
C THR A 140 14.43 -8.16 13.46
N TRP A 141 14.50 -7.75 14.70
CA TRP A 141 14.77 -6.35 15.02
C TRP A 141 16.17 -5.91 14.55
N GLU A 142 17.14 -6.83 14.48
CA GLU A 142 18.50 -6.57 14.00
C GLU A 142 18.56 -6.23 12.50
N ASP A 143 17.55 -6.67 11.74
CA ASP A 143 17.43 -6.38 10.31
C ASP A 143 16.84 -4.98 10.04
N LEU A 144 16.33 -4.29 11.07
CA LEU A 144 15.62 -3.03 10.89
C LEU A 144 16.58 -1.84 10.75
N PRO A 145 16.46 -1.03 9.71
CA PRO A 145 17.18 0.23 9.55
C PRO A 145 16.52 1.32 10.42
N LEU A 146 16.78 1.32 11.73
CA LEU A 146 16.04 2.11 12.72
C LEU A 146 16.06 3.61 12.42
N GLU A 147 17.19 4.15 11.92
CA GLU A 147 17.29 5.56 11.54
C GLU A 147 16.40 5.88 10.33
N ALA A 148 16.45 5.05 9.28
CA ALA A 148 15.61 5.23 8.10
C ALA A 148 14.11 5.11 8.44
N ILE A 149 13.73 4.17 9.33
CA ILE A 149 12.35 4.02 9.82
C ILE A 149 11.89 5.27 10.56
N ARG A 150 12.75 5.83 11.44
CA ARG A 150 12.45 7.03 12.19
C ARG A 150 12.30 8.26 11.29
N ASP A 151 13.18 8.41 10.29
CA ASP A 151 13.38 9.67 9.59
C ASP A 151 12.73 9.75 8.20
N ALA A 152 12.26 8.62 7.62
CA ALA A 152 11.49 8.62 6.37
C ALA A 152 10.27 9.56 6.48
N SER A 153 9.92 10.26 5.40
CA SER A 153 8.72 11.12 5.39
C SER A 153 7.45 10.30 5.57
N ILE A 154 7.36 9.14 4.89
CA ILE A 154 6.29 8.14 5.06
C ILE A 154 6.93 6.82 5.48
N PHE A 155 6.38 6.19 6.53
CA PHE A 155 6.63 4.81 6.88
C PHE A 155 5.36 3.99 6.67
N TRP A 156 5.43 3.01 5.74
CA TRP A 156 4.32 2.16 5.34
C TRP A 156 4.51 0.74 5.82
N ILE A 157 3.52 0.19 6.50
CA ILE A 157 3.50 -1.22 6.88
C ILE A 157 2.33 -1.95 6.24
N SER A 158 2.52 -3.23 5.89
CA SER A 158 1.43 -4.16 5.56
C SER A 158 1.19 -5.11 6.73
N VAL A 159 -0.07 -5.25 7.16
CA VAL A 159 -0.40 -6.09 8.34
C VAL A 159 -0.07 -7.57 8.15
N THR A 160 0.15 -8.04 6.91
CA THR A 160 0.60 -9.41 6.67
C THR A 160 1.93 -9.72 7.36
N GLY A 161 2.79 -8.73 7.61
CA GLY A 161 4.01 -8.88 8.39
C GLY A 161 3.79 -9.18 9.88
N LEU A 162 2.59 -8.94 10.40
CA LEU A 162 2.19 -9.27 11.77
C LEU A 162 1.71 -10.73 11.92
N SER A 163 1.58 -11.47 10.82
CA SER A 163 0.95 -12.80 10.84
C SER A 163 1.78 -13.88 11.57
N LYS A 164 3.12 -13.76 11.55
CA LYS A 164 4.06 -14.77 12.08
C LYS A 164 5.27 -14.14 12.76
N GLU A 165 5.80 -14.81 13.78
CA GLU A 165 7.11 -14.49 14.35
C GLU A 165 8.24 -15.05 13.46
N PRO A 166 9.40 -14.36 13.42
CA PRO A 166 9.80 -13.16 14.19
C PRO A 166 9.34 -11.83 13.58
N SER A 167 8.81 -11.82 12.37
CA SER A 167 8.40 -10.60 11.64
C SER A 167 7.40 -9.74 12.43
N ARG A 168 6.46 -10.36 13.16
CA ARG A 168 5.51 -9.64 14.02
C ARG A 168 6.24 -8.77 15.04
N SER A 169 7.19 -9.35 15.78
CA SER A 169 8.01 -8.62 16.75
C SER A 169 8.81 -7.51 16.10
N ALA A 170 9.38 -7.75 14.90
CA ALA A 170 10.10 -6.74 14.13
C ALA A 170 9.18 -5.57 13.74
N HIS A 171 7.95 -5.83 13.25
CA HIS A 171 6.99 -4.78 12.91
C HIS A 171 6.58 -3.96 14.14
N HIS A 172 6.37 -4.58 15.30
CA HIS A 172 6.11 -3.85 16.56
C HIS A 172 7.31 -2.97 16.97
N ALA A 173 8.55 -3.46 16.81
CA ALA A 173 9.76 -2.68 17.08
C ALA A 173 9.91 -1.50 16.10
N ALA A 174 9.64 -1.72 14.81
CA ALA A 174 9.64 -0.68 13.79
C ALA A 174 8.63 0.44 14.13
N LEU A 175 7.40 0.08 14.48
CA LEU A 175 6.38 1.04 14.91
C LEU A 175 6.75 1.77 16.22
N GLY A 176 7.42 1.08 17.15
CA GLY A 176 7.98 1.70 18.35
C GLY A 176 9.06 2.73 18.03
N THR A 177 9.96 2.42 17.11
CA THR A 177 11.02 3.34 16.62
C THR A 177 10.42 4.52 15.87
N ARG A 178 9.40 4.29 15.07
CA ARG A 178 8.70 5.33 14.32
C ARG A 178 7.99 6.35 15.22
N ASP A 179 7.57 5.91 16.41
CA ASP A 179 6.92 6.72 17.44
C ASP A 179 5.77 7.58 16.89
N ARG A 180 4.96 6.96 16.04
CA ARG A 180 3.77 7.58 15.43
C ARG A 180 4.06 8.90 14.67
N ARG A 181 5.29 9.09 14.17
CA ARG A 181 5.59 10.26 13.34
C ARG A 181 4.71 10.28 12.10
N ARG A 182 4.34 11.43 11.68
CA ARG A 182 3.55 11.68 10.47
C ARG A 182 4.45 11.49 9.22
N PHE A 183 4.08 10.69 8.25
CA PHE A 183 2.94 9.79 8.17
C PHE A 183 3.40 8.36 8.46
N THR A 184 2.66 7.69 9.34
CA THR A 184 2.83 6.25 9.59
C THR A 184 1.56 5.57 9.10
N ILE A 185 1.66 4.75 8.05
CA ILE A 185 0.53 4.19 7.30
C ILE A 185 0.46 2.69 7.53
N ALA A 186 -0.71 2.18 7.90
CA ALA A 186 -1.02 0.76 7.91
C ALA A 186 -1.94 0.40 6.75
N ASP A 187 -1.46 -0.46 5.87
CA ASP A 187 -2.28 -1.18 4.90
C ASP A 187 -2.84 -2.43 5.58
N LEU A 188 -4.16 -2.47 5.69
CA LEU A 188 -4.90 -3.54 6.36
C LEU A 188 -4.97 -4.84 5.53
N ASP A 189 -4.19 -4.99 4.50
CA ASP A 189 -4.02 -6.10 3.55
C ASP A 189 -4.17 -7.49 4.23
N TYR A 190 -5.39 -7.83 4.64
CA TYR A 190 -5.71 -9.09 5.27
C TYR A 190 -5.75 -10.22 4.23
N ARG A 191 -4.95 -11.25 4.46
CA ARG A 191 -4.90 -12.47 3.63
C ARG A 191 -5.16 -13.67 4.55
N PRO A 192 -6.37 -14.26 4.53
CA PRO A 192 -6.75 -15.34 5.47
C PRO A 192 -5.72 -16.47 5.55
N MET A 193 -5.11 -16.86 4.42
CA MET A 193 -4.14 -17.95 4.33
C MET A 193 -2.82 -17.69 5.10
N PHE A 194 -2.53 -16.45 5.51
CA PHE A 194 -1.32 -16.14 6.27
C PHE A 194 -1.55 -16.14 7.78
N TRP A 195 -2.80 -16.21 8.20
CA TRP A 195 -3.16 -16.14 9.61
C TRP A 195 -3.63 -17.47 10.14
N LYS A 196 -3.37 -17.70 11.42
CA LYS A 196 -3.90 -18.88 12.10
C LYS A 196 -5.43 -18.89 12.09
N ASP A 197 -6.02 -17.74 12.39
CA ASP A 197 -7.45 -17.49 12.47
C ASP A 197 -7.73 -15.97 12.42
N LYS A 198 -9.01 -15.59 12.19
CA LYS A 198 -9.46 -14.19 12.11
C LYS A 198 -9.30 -13.46 13.45
N GLU A 199 -9.47 -14.15 14.59
CA GLU A 199 -9.31 -13.57 15.92
C GLU A 199 -7.87 -13.18 16.20
N THR A 200 -6.91 -13.98 15.74
CA THR A 200 -5.49 -13.65 15.83
C THR A 200 -5.16 -12.43 14.97
N ALA A 201 -5.68 -12.37 13.74
CA ALA A 201 -5.52 -11.21 12.87
C ALA A 201 -6.10 -9.95 13.52
N HIS A 202 -7.36 -10.01 14.00
CA HIS A 202 -8.00 -8.91 14.70
C HIS A 202 -7.16 -8.39 15.86
N ARG A 203 -6.72 -9.29 16.75
CA ARG A 203 -5.93 -8.92 17.92
C ARG A 203 -4.62 -8.21 17.56
N GLU A 204 -3.87 -8.73 16.59
CA GLU A 204 -2.57 -8.14 16.23
C GLU A 204 -2.74 -6.83 15.44
N VAL A 205 -3.74 -6.74 14.56
CA VAL A 205 -4.04 -5.50 13.82
C VAL A 205 -4.56 -4.40 14.76
N SER A 206 -5.50 -4.71 15.66
CA SER A 206 -6.03 -3.72 16.62
C SER A 206 -4.93 -3.12 17.50
N ARG A 207 -3.89 -3.90 17.85
CA ARG A 207 -2.76 -3.43 18.69
C ARG A 207 -1.87 -2.38 18.01
N ILE A 208 -1.86 -2.31 16.69
CA ILE A 208 -1.03 -1.34 15.97
C ILE A 208 -1.79 -0.06 15.62
N LEU A 209 -3.12 -0.07 15.59
CA LEU A 209 -3.93 1.11 15.22
C LEU A 209 -3.55 2.38 16.01
N PRO A 210 -3.34 2.33 17.34
CA PRO A 210 -2.91 3.51 18.10
C PRO A 210 -1.50 4.02 17.73
N LYS A 211 -0.72 3.23 16.98
CA LYS A 211 0.66 3.55 16.60
C LYS A 211 0.79 4.09 15.18
N VAL A 212 -0.30 4.14 14.43
CA VAL A 212 -0.32 4.62 13.05
C VAL A 212 -1.17 5.89 12.92
N THR A 213 -0.91 6.68 11.90
CA THR A 213 -1.67 7.92 11.63
C THR A 213 -2.69 7.73 10.51
N VAL A 214 -2.43 6.80 9.60
CA VAL A 214 -3.32 6.47 8.47
C VAL A 214 -3.57 4.97 8.45
N ALA A 215 -4.82 4.56 8.25
CA ALA A 215 -5.19 3.18 7.99
C ALA A 215 -5.97 3.09 6.67
N ILE A 216 -5.58 2.12 5.83
CA ILE A 216 -6.18 1.89 4.51
C ILE A 216 -6.62 0.43 4.44
N GLY A 217 -7.89 0.19 4.12
CA GLY A 217 -8.39 -1.17 3.96
C GLY A 217 -9.67 -1.21 3.11
N ASN A 218 -10.04 -2.41 2.68
CA ASN A 218 -11.36 -2.67 2.16
C ASN A 218 -12.34 -3.02 3.31
N ARG A 219 -13.61 -3.24 2.99
CA ARG A 219 -14.65 -3.55 3.99
C ARG A 219 -14.33 -4.79 4.85
N GLU A 220 -13.78 -5.85 4.25
CA GLU A 220 -13.40 -7.07 4.97
C GLU A 220 -12.17 -6.85 5.85
N GLU A 221 -11.19 -6.13 5.35
CA GLU A 221 -9.98 -5.73 6.08
C GLU A 221 -10.32 -4.85 7.28
N CYS A 222 -11.27 -3.91 7.12
CA CYS A 222 -11.79 -3.10 8.22
C CYS A 222 -12.55 -3.95 9.26
N GLU A 223 -13.38 -4.90 8.80
CA GLU A 223 -14.06 -5.82 9.71
C GLU A 223 -13.06 -6.63 10.56
N VAL A 224 -11.94 -7.05 9.96
CA VAL A 224 -10.86 -7.72 10.72
C VAL A 224 -10.21 -6.73 11.70
N ALA A 225 -9.94 -5.50 11.29
CA ALA A 225 -9.21 -4.53 12.11
C ALA A 225 -10.03 -4.00 13.31
N VAL A 226 -11.30 -3.66 13.11
CA VAL A 226 -12.15 -2.95 14.08
C VAL A 226 -13.54 -3.55 14.30
N GLY A 227 -13.86 -4.69 13.68
CA GLY A 227 -15.15 -5.37 13.84
C GLY A 227 -16.30 -4.78 13.03
N GLU A 228 -16.04 -3.79 12.17
CA GLU A 228 -17.06 -3.07 11.41
C GLU A 228 -16.84 -3.22 9.89
N ARG A 229 -17.90 -3.59 9.17
CA ARG A 229 -17.89 -3.76 7.71
C ARG A 229 -18.57 -2.60 6.96
N ASP A 230 -19.47 -1.88 7.64
CA ASP A 230 -20.08 -0.67 7.10
C ASP A 230 -19.02 0.44 6.99
N PRO A 231 -18.86 1.10 5.84
CA PRO A 231 -17.75 2.02 5.62
C PRO A 231 -17.70 3.20 6.60
N GLU A 232 -18.87 3.78 6.94
CA GLU A 232 -18.93 4.90 7.88
C GLU A 232 -18.55 4.45 9.31
N ARG A 233 -19.16 3.35 9.78
CA ARG A 233 -18.84 2.82 11.11
C ARG A 233 -17.41 2.31 11.19
N ALA A 234 -16.89 1.69 10.11
CA ALA A 234 -15.50 1.26 10.04
C ALA A 234 -14.53 2.45 10.13
N ALA A 235 -14.80 3.52 9.38
CA ALA A 235 -13.99 4.73 9.44
C ALA A 235 -14.03 5.37 10.84
N ASP A 236 -15.22 5.46 11.47
CA ASP A 236 -15.36 5.98 12.82
C ASP A 236 -14.62 5.13 13.85
N ALA A 237 -14.73 3.80 13.78
CA ALA A 237 -14.04 2.90 14.68
C ALA A 237 -12.50 2.97 14.51
N LEU A 238 -11.99 3.13 13.29
CA LEU A 238 -10.55 3.37 13.05
C LEU A 238 -10.09 4.69 13.68
N LEU A 239 -10.87 5.77 13.52
CA LEU A 239 -10.56 7.07 14.14
C LEU A 239 -10.63 7.02 15.68
N GLU A 240 -11.56 6.24 16.25
CA GLU A 240 -11.67 5.99 17.69
C GLU A 240 -10.47 5.17 18.21
N ALA A 241 -9.97 4.22 17.40
CA ALA A 241 -8.77 3.45 17.70
C ALA A 241 -7.47 4.29 17.65
N GLY A 242 -7.54 5.57 17.26
CA GLY A 242 -6.43 6.49 17.29
C GLY A 242 -5.85 6.88 15.93
N VAL A 243 -6.37 6.36 14.83
CA VAL A 243 -6.01 6.75 13.47
C VAL A 243 -6.45 8.21 13.20
N GLU A 244 -5.71 8.96 12.41
CA GLU A 244 -6.03 10.37 12.04
C GLU A 244 -6.76 10.44 10.68
N LEU A 245 -6.43 9.52 9.78
CA LEU A 245 -7.07 9.38 8.47
C LEU A 245 -7.43 7.91 8.23
N ALA A 246 -8.71 7.61 8.17
CA ALA A 246 -9.25 6.31 7.81
C ALA A 246 -9.68 6.31 6.33
N ILE A 247 -9.23 5.32 5.57
CA ILE A 247 -9.57 5.15 4.15
C ILE A 247 -10.17 3.77 3.95
N VAL A 248 -11.45 3.72 3.57
CA VAL A 248 -12.23 2.49 3.37
C VAL A 248 -12.55 2.32 1.88
N LYS A 249 -11.89 1.35 1.26
CA LYS A 249 -12.12 0.97 -0.15
C LYS A 249 -13.40 0.13 -0.25
N GLN A 250 -14.27 0.44 -1.19
CA GLN A 250 -15.59 -0.18 -1.33
C GLN A 250 -15.77 -0.92 -2.68
N GLY A 251 -14.67 -1.23 -3.36
CA GLY A 251 -14.72 -1.83 -4.70
C GLY A 251 -15.39 -0.87 -5.69
N LEU A 252 -16.38 -1.37 -6.42
CA LEU A 252 -17.11 -0.57 -7.42
C LEU A 252 -17.96 0.57 -6.81
N GLU A 253 -18.19 0.57 -5.50
CA GLU A 253 -18.89 1.65 -4.81
C GLU A 253 -17.95 2.83 -4.47
N GLY A 254 -16.66 2.74 -4.81
CA GLY A 254 -15.69 3.82 -4.64
C GLY A 254 -14.91 3.75 -3.33
N THR A 255 -14.61 4.90 -2.73
CA THR A 255 -13.77 5.01 -1.53
C THR A 255 -14.33 6.08 -0.59
N LEU A 256 -14.41 5.75 0.69
CA LEU A 256 -14.64 6.69 1.77
C LEU A 256 -13.31 7.03 2.45
N ALA A 257 -12.98 8.31 2.56
CA ALA A 257 -11.86 8.80 3.37
C ALA A 257 -12.39 9.77 4.44
N LYS A 258 -11.96 9.58 5.69
CA LYS A 258 -12.48 10.32 6.81
C LYS A 258 -11.39 10.70 7.81
N THR A 259 -11.38 11.94 8.23
CA THR A 259 -10.69 12.45 9.41
C THR A 259 -11.72 12.88 10.46
N ARG A 260 -11.29 13.46 11.57
CA ARG A 260 -12.22 14.01 12.57
C ARG A 260 -12.99 15.24 12.07
N THR A 261 -12.51 15.91 11.02
CA THR A 261 -13.05 17.19 10.54
C THR A 261 -13.41 17.19 9.06
N GLU A 262 -12.99 16.19 8.31
CA GLU A 262 -13.17 16.12 6.87
C GLU A 262 -13.67 14.73 6.46
N ARG A 263 -14.55 14.69 5.45
CA ARG A 263 -15.12 13.49 4.86
C ARG A 263 -15.14 13.64 3.35
N VAL A 264 -14.53 12.68 2.68
CA VAL A 264 -14.53 12.59 1.22
C VAL A 264 -15.08 11.23 0.81
N GLU A 265 -16.03 11.23 -0.09
CA GLU A 265 -16.53 10.03 -0.75
C GLU A 265 -16.25 10.17 -2.24
N MET A 266 -15.47 9.26 -2.78
CA MET A 266 -14.98 9.31 -4.16
C MET A 266 -15.52 8.13 -4.94
N PRO A 267 -16.23 8.34 -6.06
CA PRO A 267 -16.62 7.25 -6.96
C PRO A 267 -15.40 6.52 -7.53
N VAL A 268 -15.60 5.32 -8.04
CA VAL A 268 -14.55 4.61 -8.76
C VAL A 268 -14.27 5.27 -10.11
N THR A 269 -13.00 5.41 -10.47
CA THR A 269 -12.61 5.75 -11.84
C THR A 269 -12.82 4.54 -12.74
N SER A 270 -13.81 4.60 -13.63
CA SER A 270 -14.20 3.48 -14.47
C SER A 270 -13.21 3.23 -15.60
N VAL A 271 -12.79 1.96 -15.75
CA VAL A 271 -11.94 1.46 -16.84
C VAL A 271 -12.35 0.06 -17.25
N GLU A 272 -11.92 -0.41 -18.42
CA GLU A 272 -12.00 -1.83 -18.77
C GLU A 272 -10.97 -2.61 -17.97
N THR A 273 -11.45 -3.47 -17.06
CA THR A 273 -10.58 -4.26 -16.17
C THR A 273 -9.99 -5.45 -16.91
N LYS A 274 -8.68 -5.56 -16.91
CA LYS A 274 -7.92 -6.74 -17.36
C LYS A 274 -7.45 -7.60 -16.20
N ASN A 275 -6.90 -6.96 -15.17
CA ASN A 275 -6.42 -7.62 -13.96
C ASN A 275 -6.58 -6.69 -12.76
N GLY A 276 -7.33 -7.10 -11.75
CA GLY A 276 -7.54 -6.30 -10.52
C GLY A 276 -6.39 -6.34 -9.52
N LEU A 277 -5.39 -7.22 -9.75
CA LEU A 277 -4.24 -7.36 -8.84
C LEU A 277 -3.33 -6.12 -8.91
N GLY A 278 -2.86 -5.66 -7.76
CA GLY A 278 -1.99 -4.48 -7.66
C GLY A 278 -2.73 -3.13 -7.68
N ALA A 279 -4.05 -3.10 -7.97
CA ALA A 279 -4.83 -1.86 -7.92
C ALA A 279 -4.80 -1.20 -6.53
N GLY A 280 -4.87 -2.01 -5.47
CA GLY A 280 -4.73 -1.54 -4.09
C GLY A 280 -3.35 -0.95 -3.79
N ASP A 281 -2.30 -1.52 -4.36
CA ASP A 281 -0.92 -1.07 -4.18
C ASP A 281 -0.68 0.25 -4.93
N ALA A 282 -1.22 0.38 -6.16
CA ALA A 282 -1.21 1.62 -6.93
C ALA A 282 -1.96 2.74 -6.20
N PHE A 283 -3.14 2.41 -5.64
CA PHE A 283 -3.90 3.30 -4.77
C PHE A 283 -3.03 3.78 -3.60
N GLY A 284 -2.36 2.86 -2.89
CA GLY A 284 -1.46 3.18 -1.77
C GLY A 284 -0.29 4.07 -2.18
N GLY A 285 0.35 3.80 -3.32
CA GLY A 285 1.42 4.64 -3.86
C GLY A 285 0.97 6.06 -4.18
N ALA A 286 -0.23 6.22 -4.74
CA ALA A 286 -0.81 7.53 -5.02
C ALA A 286 -1.25 8.28 -3.74
N ILE A 287 -1.68 7.56 -2.69
CA ILE A 287 -1.86 8.16 -1.35
C ILE A 287 -0.54 8.73 -0.84
N CYS A 288 0.56 7.96 -0.93
CA CYS A 288 1.87 8.46 -0.54
C CYS A 288 2.26 9.72 -1.32
N HIS A 289 2.04 9.73 -2.64
CA HIS A 289 2.34 10.86 -3.50
C HIS A 289 1.52 12.11 -3.13
N GLY A 290 0.20 11.98 -2.97
CA GLY A 290 -0.66 13.10 -2.58
C GLY A 290 -0.32 13.69 -1.22
N LEU A 291 -0.03 12.83 -0.23
CA LEU A 291 0.39 13.28 1.12
C LEU A 291 1.73 14.02 1.10
N LEU A 292 2.71 13.54 0.32
CA LEU A 292 4.02 14.20 0.16
C LEU A 292 3.94 15.50 -0.62
N SER A 293 3.04 15.56 -1.60
CA SER A 293 2.80 16.76 -2.42
C SER A 293 1.92 17.80 -1.72
N GLY A 294 1.37 17.50 -0.53
CA GLY A 294 0.49 18.39 0.21
C GLY A 294 -0.85 18.64 -0.49
N TRP A 295 -1.34 17.69 -1.28
CA TRP A 295 -2.62 17.80 -1.97
C TRP A 295 -3.79 17.77 -0.98
N SER A 296 -4.93 18.34 -1.37
CA SER A 296 -6.18 18.18 -0.64
C SER A 296 -6.54 16.69 -0.49
N LEU A 297 -7.33 16.34 0.52
CA LEU A 297 -7.79 14.96 0.70
C LEU A 297 -8.57 14.50 -0.54
N GLU A 298 -9.44 15.33 -1.08
CA GLU A 298 -10.22 15.03 -2.28
C GLU A 298 -9.34 14.71 -3.48
N LYS A 299 -8.35 15.56 -3.79
CA LYS A 299 -7.39 15.33 -4.89
C LYS A 299 -6.56 14.06 -4.67
N THR A 300 -6.14 13.82 -3.43
CA THR A 300 -5.38 12.63 -3.06
C THR A 300 -6.18 11.33 -3.28
N ILE A 301 -7.46 11.30 -2.85
CA ILE A 301 -8.31 10.13 -3.04
C ILE A 301 -8.69 9.92 -4.51
N PHE A 302 -8.93 11.00 -5.26
CA PHE A 302 -9.16 10.93 -6.70
C PHE A 302 -7.93 10.35 -7.43
N ALA A 303 -6.72 10.83 -7.12
CA ALA A 303 -5.48 10.30 -7.67
C ALA A 303 -5.30 8.81 -7.33
N ALA A 304 -5.58 8.42 -6.10
CA ALA A 304 -5.50 7.05 -5.65
C ALA A 304 -6.49 6.13 -6.40
N SER A 305 -7.76 6.54 -6.55
CA SER A 305 -8.77 5.83 -7.35
C SER A 305 -8.32 5.69 -8.80
N THR A 306 -7.79 6.77 -9.39
CA THR A 306 -7.29 6.79 -10.77
C THR A 306 -6.08 5.88 -10.97
N ALA A 307 -5.11 5.88 -10.03
CA ALA A 307 -3.95 4.99 -10.08
C ALA A 307 -4.36 3.51 -10.04
N GLY A 308 -5.30 3.15 -9.16
CA GLY A 308 -5.88 1.82 -9.10
C GLY A 308 -6.56 1.41 -10.41
N ALA A 309 -7.30 2.31 -11.03
CA ALA A 309 -7.94 2.09 -12.32
C ALA A 309 -6.91 1.85 -13.44
N ILE A 310 -5.83 2.66 -13.51
CA ILE A 310 -4.77 2.46 -14.51
C ILE A 310 -4.17 1.06 -14.39
N VAL A 311 -3.81 0.63 -13.17
CA VAL A 311 -3.24 -0.72 -12.97
C VAL A 311 -4.25 -1.80 -13.31
N SER A 312 -5.51 -1.64 -12.95
CA SER A 312 -6.57 -2.62 -13.31
C SER A 312 -6.76 -2.79 -14.82
N SER A 313 -6.41 -1.81 -15.63
CA SER A 313 -6.46 -1.89 -17.10
C SER A 313 -5.23 -2.59 -17.73
N ARG A 314 -4.24 -2.97 -16.90
CA ARG A 314 -2.97 -3.58 -17.31
C ARG A 314 -2.88 -5.02 -16.80
N LEU A 315 -1.90 -5.78 -17.26
CA LEU A 315 -1.76 -7.18 -16.86
C LEU A 315 -0.93 -7.33 -15.58
N GLU A 316 0.15 -6.58 -15.46
CA GLU A 316 1.15 -6.69 -14.40
C GLU A 316 0.80 -5.83 -13.19
N CYS A 317 1.53 -6.01 -12.05
CA CYS A 317 1.43 -5.15 -10.88
C CYS A 317 2.55 -4.09 -10.87
N SER A 318 3.76 -4.46 -10.47
CA SER A 318 4.86 -3.51 -10.24
C SER A 318 5.24 -2.71 -11.49
N THR A 319 5.36 -3.38 -12.65
CA THR A 319 5.70 -2.72 -13.92
C THR A 319 4.55 -1.91 -14.50
N ALA A 320 3.32 -2.17 -14.04
CA ALA A 320 2.10 -1.49 -14.46
C ALA A 320 1.84 -0.18 -13.68
N MET A 321 2.59 0.09 -12.61
CA MET A 321 2.42 1.32 -11.82
C MET A 321 2.55 2.56 -12.70
N PRO A 322 1.59 3.51 -12.64
CA PRO A 322 1.60 4.70 -13.49
C PRO A 322 2.73 5.66 -13.10
N THR A 323 3.17 6.43 -14.06
CA THR A 323 3.94 7.65 -13.83
C THR A 323 3.02 8.80 -13.47
N GLU A 324 3.56 9.88 -12.88
CA GLU A 324 2.76 11.07 -12.57
C GLU A 324 2.08 11.68 -13.80
N PRO A 325 2.74 11.84 -14.97
CA PRO A 325 2.07 12.30 -16.18
C PRO A 325 0.88 11.43 -16.61
N GLU A 326 1.02 10.09 -16.59
CA GLU A 326 -0.09 9.16 -16.90
C GLU A 326 -1.25 9.31 -15.93
N LEU A 327 -0.94 9.45 -14.62
CA LEU A 327 -1.93 9.67 -13.58
C LEU A 327 -2.71 10.97 -13.81
N LEU A 328 -2.00 12.08 -13.98
CA LEU A 328 -2.61 13.40 -14.19
C LEU A 328 -3.40 13.48 -15.49
N GLU A 329 -2.96 12.82 -16.56
CA GLU A 329 -3.69 12.74 -17.83
C GLU A 329 -5.07 12.10 -17.64
N LEU A 330 -5.13 10.91 -16.98
CA LEU A 330 -6.41 10.25 -16.76
C LEU A 330 -7.28 11.00 -15.73
N MET A 331 -6.69 11.62 -14.70
CA MET A 331 -7.42 12.48 -13.77
C MET A 331 -8.11 13.63 -14.53
N ARG A 332 -7.40 14.36 -15.40
CA ARG A 332 -7.99 15.43 -16.20
C ARG A 332 -9.12 14.91 -17.10
N ALA A 333 -8.93 13.76 -17.73
CA ALA A 333 -9.94 13.16 -18.61
C ALA A 333 -11.21 12.71 -17.87
N ARG A 334 -11.14 12.46 -16.56
CA ARG A 334 -12.24 11.95 -15.74
C ARG A 334 -12.72 12.91 -14.65
N CYS A 335 -12.15 14.11 -14.55
CA CYS A 335 -12.44 15.05 -13.48
C CYS A 335 -13.92 15.41 -13.40
N ASP A 336 -14.56 15.75 -14.50
CA ASP A 336 -15.97 16.11 -14.54
C ASP A 336 -16.91 14.97 -14.13
N GLU A 337 -16.47 13.72 -14.33
CA GLU A 337 -17.24 12.52 -13.98
C GLU A 337 -17.05 12.10 -12.53
N VAL A 338 -15.80 12.14 -12.01
CA VAL A 338 -15.41 11.53 -10.74
C VAL A 338 -15.30 12.55 -9.61
N ALA A 339 -14.78 13.73 -9.89
CA ALA A 339 -14.56 14.80 -8.92
C ALA A 339 -15.01 16.18 -9.47
N PRO A 340 -16.31 16.33 -9.81
CA PRO A 340 -16.82 17.57 -10.37
C PRO A 340 -16.68 18.72 -9.37
N GLY A 341 -15.86 19.71 -9.70
CA GLY A 341 -15.57 20.84 -8.82
C GLY A 341 -14.12 20.89 -8.33
N LEU A 342 -13.32 19.86 -8.54
CA LEU A 342 -11.90 19.91 -8.27
C LEU A 342 -11.21 20.76 -9.36
N THR A 343 -10.61 21.89 -8.99
CA THR A 343 -10.10 22.91 -9.94
C THR A 343 -8.57 22.94 -10.08
N ASP A 344 -7.83 22.23 -9.22
CA ASP A 344 -6.36 22.28 -9.11
C ASP A 344 -5.67 20.96 -9.53
N LEU A 345 -5.98 20.46 -10.71
CA LEU A 345 -5.39 19.24 -11.28
C LEU A 345 -4.03 19.47 -11.94
#